data_bc5a1005b51b3ed5890d4e9781a4dda3
#
_entry.id   bc5a1005b51b3ed5890d4e9781a4dda3
#
_cell.length_a   1.000
_cell.length_b   1.000
_cell.length_c   1.000
_cell.angle_alpha   90.00
_cell.angle_beta   90.00
_cell.angle_gamma   90.00
#
_symmetry.space_group_name_H-M   'P 1'
#
loop_
_entity.id
_entity.type
_entity.pdbx_description
1 polymer ?
#
loop_
_entity_poly.entity_id
_entity_poly.type
_entity_poly.pdbx_seq_one_letter_code
_entity_poly.pdbx_strand_id
1 'polypeptide(L)'
;MTYTYATSGTCAKQIDFELDGNMIKSVVFTGGCHGNLQGISKLVEGMNAEEAIKRLRGICCGSKTTSCPDQLAIALEAALEKQQ
;
A
#
# COMPACT_ATOMS: atom_id res chain seq x y z
N MET A 1 5.29 -2.87 -13.75
CA MET A 1 5.03 -4.24 -13.29
C MET A 1 3.94 -4.23 -12.24
N THR A 2 3.01 -5.15 -12.32
CA THR A 2 1.82 -5.20 -11.47
C THR A 2 1.99 -6.23 -10.36
N TYR A 3 1.59 -5.87 -9.15
CA TYR A 3 1.69 -6.73 -7.97
C TYR A 3 0.34 -6.85 -7.28
N THR A 4 0.11 -7.98 -6.64
CA THR A 4 -1.08 -8.23 -5.83
C THR A 4 -0.63 -8.70 -4.45
N TYR A 5 -1.17 -8.09 -3.42
CA TYR A 5 -0.82 -8.40 -2.03
C TYR A 5 -2.08 -8.67 -1.22
N ALA A 6 -2.14 -9.85 -0.60
CA ALA A 6 -3.23 -10.20 0.31
C ALA A 6 -2.94 -9.59 1.68
N THR A 7 -3.83 -8.72 2.15
CA THR A 7 -3.65 -8.05 3.44
C THR A 7 -4.07 -8.94 4.60
N SER A 8 -3.61 -8.59 5.79
CA SER A 8 -4.06 -9.24 7.02
C SER A 8 -4.17 -8.21 8.12
N GLY A 9 -5.14 -8.42 9.03
CA GLY A 9 -5.34 -7.54 10.17
C GLY A 9 -5.96 -6.19 9.85
N THR A 10 -6.54 -6.00 8.65
CA THR A 10 -7.14 -4.75 8.22
C THR A 10 -8.50 -4.97 7.60
N CYS A 11 -9.22 -3.85 7.33
CA CYS A 11 -10.52 -3.89 6.67
C CYS A 11 -10.41 -4.30 5.20
N ALA A 12 -9.36 -3.85 4.52
CA ALA A 12 -9.13 -4.23 3.13
C ALA A 12 -8.72 -5.69 3.05
N LYS A 13 -9.05 -6.35 1.95
CA LYS A 13 -8.73 -7.76 1.73
C LYS A 13 -7.52 -7.93 0.86
N GLN A 14 -7.28 -6.99 -0.06
CA GLN A 14 -6.25 -7.13 -1.07
C GLN A 14 -5.83 -5.76 -1.58
N ILE A 15 -4.57 -5.65 -1.96
CA ILE A 15 -4.03 -4.44 -2.58
C ILE A 15 -3.43 -4.84 -3.91
N ASP A 16 -3.86 -4.19 -4.99
CA ASP A 16 -3.25 -4.33 -6.31
C ASP A 16 -2.54 -3.02 -6.62
N PHE A 17 -1.29 -3.11 -7.05
CA PHE A 17 -0.55 -1.89 -7.37
C PHE A 17 0.42 -2.12 -8.50
N GLU A 18 0.74 -1.04 -9.19
CA GLU A 18 1.69 -1.08 -10.31
C GLU A 18 2.84 -0.15 -10.02
N LEU A 19 4.07 -0.63 -10.25
CA LEU A 19 5.29 0.16 -10.11
C LEU A 19 5.96 0.33 -11.46
N ASP A 20 6.52 1.53 -11.67
CA ASP A 20 7.40 1.82 -12.79
C ASP A 20 8.75 2.14 -12.17
N GLY A 21 9.64 1.14 -12.13
CA GLY A 21 10.86 1.25 -11.33
C GLY A 21 10.51 1.43 -9.88
N ASN A 22 10.90 2.56 -9.29
CA ASN A 22 10.59 2.89 -7.89
C ASN A 22 9.39 3.81 -7.75
N MET A 23 8.71 4.15 -8.86
CA MET A 23 7.57 5.05 -8.81
C MET A 23 6.25 4.25 -8.77
N ILE A 24 5.34 4.69 -7.92
CA ILE A 24 4.01 4.08 -7.82
C ILE A 24 3.14 4.66 -8.93
N LYS A 25 2.67 3.80 -9.85
CA LYS A 25 1.79 4.23 -10.93
C LYS A 25 0.33 4.21 -10.52
N SER A 26 -0.07 3.17 -9.80
CA SER A 26 -1.46 3.03 -9.36
C SER A 26 -1.57 2.12 -8.16
N VAL A 27 -2.59 2.32 -7.35
CA VAL A 27 -2.91 1.46 -6.20
C VAL A 27 -4.42 1.30 -6.14
N VAL A 28 -4.88 0.08 -5.97
CA VAL A 28 -6.31 -0.23 -5.81
C VAL A 28 -6.47 -1.14 -4.60
N PHE A 29 -7.28 -0.71 -3.64
CA PHE A 29 -7.65 -1.54 -2.49
C PHE A 29 -8.97 -2.24 -2.77
N THR A 30 -9.07 -3.49 -2.40
CA THR A 30 -10.31 -4.26 -2.47
C THR A 30 -10.85 -4.42 -1.05
N GLY A 31 -12.07 -3.96 -0.81
CA GLY A 31 -12.70 -3.98 0.51
C GLY A 31 -12.27 -2.79 1.37
N GLY A 32 -12.76 -2.75 2.61
CA GLY A 32 -12.40 -1.69 3.56
C GLY A 32 -13.16 -0.38 3.37
N CYS A 33 -12.62 0.70 3.92
CA CYS A 33 -13.21 2.04 3.86
C CYS A 33 -12.96 2.65 2.49
N HIS A 34 -13.93 2.54 1.61
CA HIS A 34 -13.78 2.90 0.20
C HIS A 34 -13.25 4.33 0.00
N GLY A 35 -13.87 5.32 0.68
CA GLY A 35 -13.46 6.71 0.52
C GLY A 35 -12.04 6.98 0.98
N ASN A 36 -11.70 6.50 2.18
CA ASN A 36 -10.37 6.71 2.73
C ASN A 36 -9.29 6.01 1.90
N LEU A 37 -9.58 4.79 1.44
CA LEU A 37 -8.62 4.02 0.66
C LEU A 37 -8.41 4.60 -0.73
N GLN A 38 -9.46 5.17 -1.34
CA GLN A 38 -9.32 5.89 -2.60
C GLN A 38 -8.43 7.13 -2.40
N GLY A 39 -8.61 7.84 -1.29
CA GLY A 39 -7.79 9.01 -0.98
C GLY A 39 -6.32 8.64 -0.86
N ILE A 40 -6.01 7.57 -0.13
CA ILE A 40 -4.64 7.08 0.01
C ILE A 40 -4.07 6.70 -1.35
N SER A 41 -4.85 5.98 -2.16
CA SER A 41 -4.42 5.56 -3.50
C SER A 41 -4.04 6.75 -4.36
N LYS A 42 -4.84 7.81 -4.32
CA LYS A 42 -4.56 9.02 -5.11
C LYS A 42 -3.35 9.79 -4.58
N LEU A 43 -3.17 9.84 -3.27
CA LEU A 43 -2.03 10.55 -2.66
C LEU A 43 -0.70 9.91 -3.01
N VAL A 44 -0.63 8.57 -3.04
CA VAL A 44 0.64 7.88 -3.32
C VAL A 44 0.92 7.71 -4.81
N GLU A 45 -0.06 7.93 -5.66
CA GLU A 45 0.10 7.82 -7.11
C GLU A 45 1.14 8.85 -7.59
N GLY A 46 2.15 8.38 -8.30
CA GLY A 46 3.25 9.22 -8.74
C GLY A 46 4.35 9.40 -7.70
N MET A 47 4.19 8.87 -6.50
CA MET A 47 5.16 8.99 -5.43
C MET A 47 6.24 7.92 -5.55
N ASN A 48 7.45 8.23 -5.09
CA ASN A 48 8.51 7.24 -4.96
C ASN A 48 8.10 6.22 -3.91
N ALA A 49 8.22 4.93 -4.23
CA ALA A 49 7.75 3.86 -3.34
C ALA A 49 8.46 3.87 -1.99
N GLU A 50 9.76 4.16 -1.97
CA GLU A 50 10.52 4.22 -0.71
C GLU A 50 10.01 5.34 0.18
N GLU A 51 9.65 6.48 -0.39
CA GLU A 51 9.08 7.59 0.36
C GLU A 51 7.72 7.23 0.93
N ALA A 52 6.88 6.56 0.14
CA ALA A 52 5.57 6.10 0.60
C ALA A 52 5.73 5.12 1.77
N ILE A 53 6.69 4.21 1.68
CA ILE A 53 6.98 3.26 2.75
C ILE A 53 7.34 4.02 4.05
N LYS A 54 8.21 4.99 3.97
CA LYS A 54 8.64 5.77 5.14
C LYS A 54 7.46 6.46 5.81
N ARG A 55 6.53 6.97 5.02
CA ARG A 55 5.38 7.72 5.55
C ARG A 55 4.29 6.83 6.13
N LEU A 56 4.11 5.64 5.56
CA LEU A 56 2.98 4.78 5.89
C LEU A 56 3.31 3.63 6.84
N ARG A 57 4.57 3.22 6.88
CA ARG A 57 4.99 2.07 7.69
C ARG A 57 4.77 2.37 9.17
N GLY A 58 4.13 1.42 9.86
CA GLY A 58 3.92 1.52 11.29
C GLY A 58 2.64 2.22 11.72
N ILE A 59 1.85 2.73 10.77
CA ILE A 59 0.56 3.34 11.11
C ILE A 59 -0.42 2.24 11.55
N CYS A 60 -0.97 2.39 12.74
CA CYS A 60 -1.91 1.42 13.31
C CYS A 60 -3.32 1.97 13.28
N CYS A 61 -4.30 1.09 13.06
CA CYS A 61 -5.70 1.48 13.06
C CYS A 61 -6.30 1.15 14.44
N GLY A 62 -6.50 2.18 15.25
CA GLY A 62 -7.02 1.98 16.60
C GLY A 62 -6.12 1.10 17.45
N SER A 63 -6.67 0.01 18.01
CA SER A 63 -5.91 -0.92 18.82
C SER A 63 -5.23 -2.03 18.01
N LYS A 64 -5.39 -2.03 16.69
CA LYS A 64 -4.77 -3.03 15.83
C LYS A 64 -3.27 -2.75 15.69
N THR A 65 -2.50 -3.78 15.35
CA THR A 65 -1.06 -3.66 15.18
C THR A 65 -0.67 -3.18 13.78
N THR A 66 -1.64 -3.04 12.89
CA THR A 66 -1.41 -2.64 11.51
C THR A 66 -2.62 -1.86 10.97
N SER A 67 -2.54 -1.38 9.76
CA SER A 67 -3.60 -0.64 9.09
C SER A 67 -3.49 -0.86 7.59
N CYS A 68 -4.48 -0.41 6.81
CA CYS A 68 -4.39 -0.49 5.36
C CYS A 68 -3.18 0.27 4.82
N PRO A 69 -2.89 1.51 5.27
CA PRO A 69 -1.66 2.19 4.85
C PRO A 69 -0.39 1.42 5.20
N ASP A 70 -0.32 0.86 6.42
CA ASP A 70 0.83 0.06 6.83
C ASP A 70 0.98 -1.18 5.96
N GLN A 71 -0.12 -1.86 5.65
CA GLN A 71 -0.10 -3.03 4.77
C GLN A 71 0.37 -2.67 3.36
N LEU A 72 -0.01 -1.50 2.85
CA LEU A 72 0.50 -1.02 1.58
C LEU A 72 2.02 -0.84 1.63
N ALA A 73 2.54 -0.26 2.71
CA ALA A 73 3.98 -0.08 2.88
C ALA A 73 4.70 -1.43 2.89
N ILE A 74 4.16 -2.42 3.58
CA ILE A 74 4.73 -3.77 3.63
C ILE A 74 4.73 -4.39 2.23
N ALA A 75 3.64 -4.23 1.49
CA ALA A 75 3.53 -4.74 0.13
C ALA A 75 4.55 -4.08 -0.80
N LEU A 76 4.74 -2.77 -0.68
CA LEU A 76 5.72 -2.03 -1.47
C LEU A 76 7.14 -2.49 -1.16
N GLU A 77 7.46 -2.71 0.12
CA GLU A 77 8.77 -3.22 0.51
C GLU A 77 9.05 -4.57 -0.14
N ALA A 78 8.08 -5.49 -0.08
CA ALA A 78 8.23 -6.82 -0.68
C ALA A 78 8.43 -6.73 -2.19
N ALA A 79 7.69 -5.83 -2.86
CA ALA A 79 7.81 -5.64 -4.30
C ALA A 79 9.19 -5.10 -4.69
N LEU A 80 9.71 -4.13 -3.94
CA LEU A 80 11.03 -3.56 -4.21
C LEU A 80 12.14 -4.61 -4.01
N GLU A 81 12.00 -5.48 -3.01
CA GLU A 81 12.94 -6.57 -2.80
C GLU A 81 12.98 -7.53 -4.00
N LYS A 82 11.82 -7.79 -4.59
CA LYS A 82 11.74 -8.69 -5.74
C LYS A 82 12.38 -8.10 -7.00
N GLN A 83 12.45 -6.77 -7.08
CA GLN A 83 13.04 -6.10 -8.25
C GLN A 83 14.57 -6.10 -8.22
N GLN A 84 15.16 -6.35 -7.07
CA GLN A 84 16.64 -6.33 -6.92
C GLN A 84 17.28 -7.64 -7.31
#